data_8aff08f1ebf67c891d081d04095302e2
#
_entry.id   8aff08f1ebf67c891d081d04095302e2
#
_cell.length_a   1.000
_cell.length_b   1.000
_cell.length_c   1.000
_cell.angle_alpha   90.00
_cell.angle_beta   90.00
_cell.angle_gamma   90.00
#
_symmetry.space_group_name_H-M   'P 1'
#
loop_
_entity.id
_entity.type
_entity.pdbx_description
1 polymer ?
#
loop_
_entity_poly.entity_id
_entity_poly.type
_entity_poly.pdbx_seq_one_letter_code
_entity_poly.pdbx_strand_id
1 'polypeptide(L)'
;VQDYIDGVLDGSIVTGRLERLAVHRHVADLKLAGERGFYFDEKKALAAIEFSRCCNLFEGEWAGKPIPLRAEQKFIVWCIIGWRQKSDGLRRFRQAQIEVARKWGKSSFAAYLACLFLFFDDPIEHGAQLYVSATKQDQAKIVWNAAYKMIEQSPALRKLAKITPSRLLIELPKYDSTFRPIASDSKTVDGFNPHVVIKDEEHAWREMHRGLADTLASGFGARSQPITITITTYGDDDSLIWIENHDYAVDCLESVIDGNIIDDSWFAFICALDYQEEDSQAVKCYGCKGESCPWCGGSGVLPIDDPYDEKTWRKANPGIGSGKGFTPKIERMREAANVAKQRPDKQPEFFQKNLNIRVAAKGKVISPETWAKSAGELSDLTGVKGYGAIDLGRVNDFAAIGMVFPFNEVDDDGNSFVRYECITKTWTVEDRTPEMSKPFIEQWIRDGHLIEHRGNAVDFMQVEESILEWHRDYIIGDWAYDKTFAHQLAQRLTAEGLEMFVFGQSHKFYTEPITELLKIIGQFRTVNGVEVPLFKHNGNPCVAWQAGNLIVDRNNRGESMPDKSNGNNKIDVIVALLMAFSECLYHQDESVDGYYLKNSLALGGGPVT
;
A
#
# COMPACT_ATOMS: atom_id res chain seq x y z
N VAL A 1 -14.45 30.05 -2.98
CA VAL A 1 -14.51 28.70 -3.58
C VAL A 1 -14.52 28.80 -5.09
N GLN A 2 -15.33 29.72 -5.65
CA GLN A 2 -15.43 29.86 -7.10
C GLN A 2 -14.07 30.14 -7.76
N ASP A 3 -13.26 31.07 -7.25
CA ASP A 3 -11.91 31.35 -7.78
C ASP A 3 -11.00 30.12 -7.81
N TYR A 4 -11.18 29.20 -6.84
CA TYR A 4 -10.46 27.94 -6.84
C TYR A 4 -10.92 27.00 -7.95
N ILE A 5 -12.24 26.87 -8.10
CA ILE A 5 -12.84 26.08 -9.17
C ILE A 5 -12.37 26.57 -10.53
N ASP A 6 -12.49 27.88 -10.77
CA ASP A 6 -12.10 28.51 -12.04
C ASP A 6 -10.61 28.33 -12.32
N GLY A 7 -9.75 28.56 -11.31
CA GLY A 7 -8.31 28.40 -11.43
C GLY A 7 -7.85 26.96 -11.66
N VAL A 8 -8.59 25.96 -11.16
CA VAL A 8 -8.33 24.55 -11.49
C VAL A 8 -8.76 24.23 -12.92
N LEU A 9 -9.90 24.78 -13.38
CA LEU A 9 -10.44 24.51 -14.71
C LEU A 9 -9.67 25.21 -15.84
N ASP A 10 -9.09 26.39 -15.56
CA ASP A 10 -8.29 27.15 -16.54
C ASP A 10 -6.79 26.81 -16.46
N GLY A 11 -6.36 26.03 -15.43
CA GLY A 11 -4.98 25.60 -15.24
C GLY A 11 -4.08 26.63 -14.57
N SER A 12 -4.59 27.78 -14.11
CA SER A 12 -3.82 28.77 -13.35
C SER A 12 -3.44 28.26 -11.95
N ILE A 13 -4.20 27.31 -11.43
CA ILE A 13 -3.84 26.54 -10.24
C ILE A 13 -3.30 25.17 -10.67
N VAL A 14 -2.03 24.93 -10.40
CA VAL A 14 -1.38 23.63 -10.69
C VAL A 14 -2.00 22.54 -9.82
N THR A 15 -2.57 21.50 -10.43
CA THR A 15 -3.24 20.38 -9.77
C THR A 15 -2.87 19.06 -10.43
N GLY A 16 -2.88 17.98 -9.65
CA GLY A 16 -2.86 16.62 -10.19
C GLY A 16 -4.19 16.27 -10.88
N ARG A 17 -4.18 15.19 -11.66
CA ARG A 17 -5.34 14.70 -12.40
C ARG A 17 -6.56 14.46 -11.50
N LEU A 18 -6.36 13.78 -10.37
CA LEU A 18 -7.47 13.39 -9.49
C LEU A 18 -8.09 14.58 -8.74
N GLU A 19 -7.27 15.56 -8.30
CA GLU A 19 -7.77 16.84 -7.74
C GLU A 19 -8.63 17.56 -8.78
N ARG A 20 -8.21 17.60 -10.04
CA ARG A 20 -8.90 18.19 -11.17
C ARG A 20 -10.24 17.49 -11.46
N LEU A 21 -10.26 16.15 -11.46
CA LEU A 21 -11.48 15.37 -11.65
C LEU A 21 -12.52 15.62 -10.54
N ALA A 22 -12.08 15.82 -9.28
CA ALA A 22 -13.00 16.19 -8.20
C ALA A 22 -13.70 17.53 -8.48
N VAL A 23 -12.98 18.52 -9.02
CA VAL A 23 -13.57 19.82 -9.42
C VAL A 23 -14.50 19.64 -10.62
N HIS A 24 -14.07 18.88 -11.64
CA HIS A 24 -14.93 18.57 -12.79
C HIS A 24 -16.22 17.86 -12.38
N ARG A 25 -16.17 16.91 -11.43
CA ARG A 25 -17.35 16.25 -10.90
C ARG A 25 -18.33 17.25 -10.30
N HIS A 26 -17.85 18.16 -9.46
CA HIS A 26 -18.70 19.20 -8.87
C HIS A 26 -19.38 20.05 -9.94
N VAL A 27 -18.64 20.51 -10.94
CA VAL A 27 -19.17 21.36 -12.03
C VAL A 27 -20.15 20.60 -12.94
N ALA A 28 -19.88 19.33 -13.24
CA ALA A 28 -20.79 18.46 -13.97
C ALA A 28 -22.08 18.20 -13.16
N ASP A 29 -21.95 17.95 -11.86
CA ASP A 29 -23.07 17.71 -10.95
C ASP A 29 -23.98 18.95 -10.80
N LEU A 30 -23.45 20.16 -10.82
CA LEU A 30 -24.28 21.39 -10.82
C LEU A 30 -25.27 21.41 -11.99
N LYS A 31 -24.96 20.76 -13.10
CA LYS A 31 -25.81 20.67 -14.29
C LYS A 31 -26.68 19.42 -14.31
N LEU A 32 -26.16 18.27 -13.90
CA LEU A 32 -26.72 16.95 -14.17
C LEU A 32 -27.26 16.22 -12.94
N ALA A 33 -26.78 16.54 -11.73
CA ALA A 33 -27.18 15.82 -10.52
C ALA A 33 -28.67 15.99 -10.17
N GLY A 34 -29.31 17.01 -10.71
CA GLY A 34 -30.74 17.25 -10.55
C GLY A 34 -31.62 16.11 -11.06
N GLU A 35 -31.21 15.44 -12.14
CA GLU A 35 -31.89 14.28 -12.73
C GLU A 35 -31.71 13.02 -11.87
N ARG A 36 -30.59 12.93 -11.13
CA ARG A 36 -30.28 11.86 -10.19
C ARG A 36 -30.83 12.08 -8.77
N GLY A 37 -31.64 13.15 -8.56
CA GLY A 37 -32.31 13.43 -7.30
C GLY A 37 -31.50 14.27 -6.31
N PHE A 38 -30.49 15.02 -6.75
CA PHE A 38 -29.66 15.88 -5.90
C PHE A 38 -29.77 17.36 -6.26
N TYR A 39 -29.44 18.23 -5.31
CA TYR A 39 -29.32 19.66 -5.51
C TYR A 39 -28.18 20.23 -4.65
N PHE A 40 -27.70 21.40 -5.01
CA PHE A 40 -26.64 22.07 -4.27
C PHE A 40 -27.22 23.23 -3.43
N ASP A 41 -26.97 23.20 -2.12
CA ASP A 41 -27.37 24.25 -1.17
C ASP A 41 -26.15 25.12 -0.83
N GLU A 42 -25.98 26.19 -1.58
CA GLU A 42 -24.88 27.13 -1.42
C GLU A 42 -24.88 27.79 -0.04
N LYS A 43 -26.07 28.09 0.52
CA LYS A 43 -26.19 28.76 1.83
C LYS A 43 -25.66 27.88 2.95
N LYS A 44 -26.01 26.59 2.94
CA LYS A 44 -25.49 25.62 3.92
C LYS A 44 -23.99 25.44 3.79
N ALA A 45 -23.46 25.36 2.56
CA ALA A 45 -22.04 25.24 2.29
C ALA A 45 -21.24 26.46 2.78
N LEU A 46 -21.73 27.68 2.51
CA LEU A 46 -21.11 28.91 3.01
C LEU A 46 -21.14 28.98 4.54
N ALA A 47 -22.27 28.67 5.16
CA ALA A 47 -22.42 28.71 6.61
C ALA A 47 -21.45 27.72 7.29
N ALA A 48 -21.24 26.54 6.72
CA ALA A 48 -20.24 25.57 7.22
C ALA A 48 -18.81 26.12 7.12
N ILE A 49 -18.45 26.77 6.01
CA ILE A 49 -17.14 27.41 5.86
C ILE A 49 -16.96 28.54 6.90
N GLU A 50 -17.97 29.38 7.10
CA GLU A 50 -17.95 30.47 8.08
C GLU A 50 -17.85 29.96 9.52
N PHE A 51 -18.35 28.77 9.85
CA PHE A 51 -18.19 28.13 11.15
C PHE A 51 -16.71 27.98 11.54
N SER A 52 -15.79 27.93 10.59
CA SER A 52 -14.35 27.91 10.86
C SER A 52 -13.85 29.06 11.71
N ARG A 53 -14.57 30.20 11.71
CA ARG A 53 -14.28 31.36 12.58
C ARG A 53 -14.50 31.07 14.06
N CYS A 54 -15.26 30.04 14.39
CA CYS A 54 -15.48 29.59 15.76
C CYS A 54 -14.42 28.61 16.26
N CYS A 55 -13.54 28.12 15.37
CA CYS A 55 -12.52 27.12 15.68
C CYS A 55 -11.13 27.73 15.64
N ASN A 56 -10.49 27.90 16.80
CA ASN A 56 -9.16 28.47 16.89
C ASN A 56 -8.08 27.38 16.86
N LEU A 57 -7.00 27.63 16.13
CA LEU A 57 -5.79 26.81 16.21
C LEU A 57 -5.08 27.05 17.55
N PHE A 58 -4.42 26.02 18.07
CA PHE A 58 -3.81 26.07 19.41
C PHE A 58 -2.28 25.91 19.38
N GLU A 59 -1.69 25.67 18.22
CA GLU A 59 -0.26 25.42 18.06
C GLU A 59 0.41 26.37 17.07
N GLY A 60 1.71 26.56 17.26
CA GLY A 60 2.58 27.29 16.36
C GLY A 60 2.23 28.79 16.22
N GLU A 61 2.58 29.36 15.09
CA GLU A 61 2.37 30.78 14.75
C GLU A 61 0.89 31.19 14.59
N TRP A 62 0.00 30.19 14.50
CA TRP A 62 -1.44 30.35 14.34
C TRP A 62 -2.22 30.18 15.65
N ALA A 63 -1.55 29.93 16.77
CA ALA A 63 -2.19 29.73 18.06
C ALA A 63 -3.09 30.94 18.44
N GLY A 64 -4.32 30.64 18.88
CA GLY A 64 -5.34 31.63 19.24
C GLY A 64 -6.04 32.30 18.07
N LYS A 65 -5.70 31.99 16.81
CA LYS A 65 -6.36 32.53 15.61
C LYS A 65 -7.36 31.51 15.05
N PRO A 66 -8.48 31.96 14.45
CA PRO A 66 -9.37 31.06 13.71
C PRO A 66 -8.63 30.25 12.66
N ILE A 67 -9.06 29.00 12.48
CA ILE A 67 -8.47 28.14 11.45
C ILE A 67 -8.63 28.77 10.06
N PRO A 68 -7.52 29.10 9.36
CA PRO A 68 -7.60 29.73 8.06
C PRO A 68 -7.80 28.67 6.98
N LEU A 69 -9.07 28.25 6.76
CA LEU A 69 -9.35 27.28 5.70
C LEU A 69 -8.81 27.79 4.37
N ARG A 70 -7.94 27.02 3.74
CA ARG A 70 -7.40 27.29 2.42
C ARG A 70 -8.43 26.97 1.34
N ALA A 71 -8.15 27.36 0.10
CA ALA A 71 -9.10 27.24 -1.00
C ALA A 71 -9.58 25.82 -1.25
N GLU A 72 -8.65 24.85 -1.24
CA GLU A 72 -8.95 23.43 -1.40
C GLU A 72 -9.72 22.87 -0.18
N GLN A 73 -9.41 23.29 1.03
CA GLN A 73 -10.15 22.88 2.23
C GLN A 73 -11.59 23.43 2.22
N LYS A 74 -11.75 24.67 1.75
CA LYS A 74 -13.09 25.26 1.54
C LYS A 74 -13.86 24.49 0.48
N PHE A 75 -13.22 24.05 -0.61
CA PHE A 75 -13.85 23.26 -1.66
C PHE A 75 -14.33 21.90 -1.11
N ILE A 76 -13.53 21.22 -0.29
CA ILE A 76 -13.93 19.95 0.36
C ILE A 76 -15.19 20.17 1.21
N VAL A 77 -15.18 21.16 2.10
CA VAL A 77 -16.34 21.48 2.96
C VAL A 77 -17.55 21.89 2.12
N TRP A 78 -17.33 22.70 1.10
CA TRP A 78 -18.33 23.13 0.13
C TRP A 78 -19.09 21.97 -0.49
N CYS A 79 -18.35 20.97 -0.99
CA CYS A 79 -18.95 19.78 -1.61
C CYS A 79 -19.66 18.89 -0.58
N ILE A 80 -18.99 18.53 0.52
CA ILE A 80 -19.55 17.59 1.50
C ILE A 80 -20.85 18.13 2.12
N ILE A 81 -20.91 19.41 2.42
CA ILE A 81 -22.05 20.03 3.10
C ILE A 81 -23.10 20.53 2.12
N GLY A 82 -22.68 21.06 0.96
CA GLY A 82 -23.60 21.70 0.03
C GLY A 82 -24.46 20.75 -0.78
N TRP A 83 -23.96 19.55 -1.12
CA TRP A 83 -24.74 18.58 -1.87
C TRP A 83 -25.78 17.88 -1.03
N ARG A 84 -27.06 17.95 -1.44
CA ARG A 84 -28.24 17.46 -0.72
C ARG A 84 -29.13 16.58 -1.60
N GLN A 85 -29.86 15.66 -0.98
CA GLN A 85 -30.91 14.87 -1.61
C GLN A 85 -32.18 15.70 -1.76
N LYS A 86 -32.87 15.63 -2.90
CA LYS A 86 -34.15 16.32 -3.12
C LYS A 86 -35.30 15.72 -2.32
N SER A 87 -35.22 14.43 -1.99
CA SER A 87 -36.25 13.69 -1.29
C SER A 87 -36.53 14.19 0.13
N ASP A 88 -35.45 14.53 0.85
CA ASP A 88 -35.47 14.77 2.29
C ASP A 88 -34.57 15.94 2.75
N GLY A 89 -33.79 16.51 1.86
CA GLY A 89 -32.84 17.60 2.15
C GLY A 89 -31.61 17.14 2.94
N LEU A 90 -31.43 15.82 3.13
CA LEU A 90 -30.29 15.28 3.84
C LEU A 90 -29.01 15.30 2.97
N ARG A 91 -27.88 15.11 3.61
CA ARG A 91 -26.55 15.08 2.95
C ARG A 91 -26.49 13.97 1.90
N ARG A 92 -25.99 14.31 0.69
CA ARG A 92 -25.77 13.35 -0.39
C ARG A 92 -24.66 12.37 -0.04
N PHE A 93 -23.48 12.88 0.39
CA PHE A 93 -22.30 12.06 0.60
C PHE A 93 -22.35 11.30 1.93
N ARG A 94 -22.05 10.01 1.85
CA ARG A 94 -21.93 9.06 2.98
C ARG A 94 -20.51 8.64 3.23
N GLN A 95 -19.65 8.77 2.22
CA GLN A 95 -18.22 8.50 2.27
C GLN A 95 -17.48 9.71 1.72
N ALA A 96 -16.36 10.07 2.35
CA ALA A 96 -15.46 11.12 1.86
C ALA A 96 -14.01 10.64 2.01
N GLN A 97 -13.34 10.40 0.88
CA GLN A 97 -11.93 10.02 0.82
C GLN A 97 -11.10 11.25 0.50
N ILE A 98 -10.23 11.66 1.43
CA ILE A 98 -9.37 12.84 1.31
C ILE A 98 -7.92 12.40 1.45
N GLU A 99 -7.17 12.48 0.34
CA GLU A 99 -5.78 12.04 0.30
C GLU A 99 -4.87 13.21 -0.03
N VAL A 100 -4.01 13.55 0.92
CA VAL A 100 -3.11 14.71 0.83
C VAL A 100 -1.79 14.40 1.50
N ALA A 101 -0.69 14.95 1.00
CA ALA A 101 0.64 14.69 1.52
C ALA A 101 0.81 15.13 2.99
N ARG A 102 1.92 14.70 3.59
CA ARG A 102 2.28 15.02 4.99
C ARG A 102 2.41 16.54 5.20
N LYS A 103 2.05 17.02 6.40
CA LYS A 103 2.11 18.45 6.79
C LYS A 103 1.06 19.36 6.14
N TRP A 104 0.07 18.81 5.45
CA TRP A 104 -1.08 19.58 4.94
C TRP A 104 -2.01 20.11 6.04
N GLY A 105 -1.85 19.68 7.29
CA GLY A 105 -2.72 20.05 8.40
C GLY A 105 -3.93 19.12 8.57
N LYS A 106 -3.77 17.85 8.21
CA LYS A 106 -4.82 16.81 8.27
C LYS A 106 -5.53 16.76 9.62
N SER A 107 -4.77 16.63 10.72
CA SER A 107 -5.36 16.47 12.07
C SER A 107 -6.13 17.71 12.52
N SER A 108 -5.65 18.93 12.20
CA SER A 108 -6.38 20.18 12.51
C SER A 108 -7.65 20.30 11.66
N PHE A 109 -7.60 19.88 10.39
CA PHE A 109 -8.77 19.87 9.53
C PHE A 109 -9.80 18.80 9.96
N ALA A 110 -9.34 17.60 10.35
CA ALA A 110 -10.17 16.55 10.95
C ALA A 110 -10.87 17.03 12.23
N ALA A 111 -10.13 17.73 13.11
CA ALA A 111 -10.68 18.30 14.32
C ALA A 111 -11.74 19.40 14.03
N TYR A 112 -11.50 20.24 13.03
CA TYR A 112 -12.50 21.21 12.57
C TYR A 112 -13.76 20.50 12.05
N LEU A 113 -13.62 19.46 11.22
CA LEU A 113 -14.76 18.68 10.75
C LEU A 113 -15.53 18.00 11.90
N ALA A 114 -14.81 17.46 12.91
CA ALA A 114 -15.46 16.93 14.11
C ALA A 114 -16.28 18.00 14.83
N CYS A 115 -15.74 19.20 15.02
CA CYS A 115 -16.49 20.33 15.59
C CYS A 115 -17.67 20.73 14.69
N LEU A 116 -17.48 20.81 13.38
CA LEU A 116 -18.53 21.16 12.44
C LEU A 116 -19.73 20.21 12.57
N PHE A 117 -19.49 18.91 12.51
CA PHE A 117 -20.55 17.91 12.61
C PHE A 117 -21.17 17.79 14.02
N LEU A 118 -20.39 18.08 15.07
CA LEU A 118 -20.92 18.04 16.43
C LEU A 118 -21.83 19.24 16.74
N PHE A 119 -21.46 20.44 16.29
CA PHE A 119 -22.14 21.68 16.66
C PHE A 119 -23.02 22.28 15.57
N PHE A 120 -22.81 21.94 14.32
CA PHE A 120 -23.35 22.67 13.19
C PHE A 120 -23.94 21.78 12.07
N ASP A 121 -24.04 20.46 12.28
CA ASP A 121 -24.69 19.60 11.28
C ASP A 121 -26.17 20.02 11.07
N ASP A 122 -26.68 19.87 9.84
CA ASP A 122 -28.02 20.32 9.49
C ASP A 122 -28.75 19.28 8.61
N PRO A 123 -29.85 18.70 9.12
CA PRO A 123 -30.39 18.83 10.50
C PRO A 123 -29.43 18.25 11.55
N ILE A 124 -29.45 18.82 12.77
CA ILE A 124 -28.69 18.26 13.89
C ILE A 124 -29.30 16.92 14.26
N GLU A 125 -28.49 15.88 14.29
CA GLU A 125 -28.87 14.54 14.71
C GLU A 125 -28.86 14.44 16.24
N HIS A 126 -29.99 14.07 16.86
CA HIS A 126 -30.05 13.81 18.29
C HIS A 126 -29.39 12.47 18.64
N GLY A 127 -28.67 12.42 19.75
CA GLY A 127 -27.90 11.23 20.14
C GLY A 127 -26.79 10.88 19.18
N ALA A 128 -26.27 11.87 18.44
CA ALA A 128 -25.20 11.64 17.47
C ALA A 128 -23.92 11.15 18.17
N GLN A 129 -23.37 10.05 17.68
CA GLN A 129 -22.09 9.51 18.13
C GLN A 129 -21.04 9.80 17.06
N LEU A 130 -20.09 10.66 17.41
CA LEU A 130 -18.97 10.99 16.56
C LEU A 130 -17.74 10.24 17.06
N TYR A 131 -16.98 9.66 16.13
CA TYR A 131 -15.75 8.94 16.43
C TYR A 131 -14.60 9.41 15.56
N VAL A 132 -13.44 9.53 16.15
CA VAL A 132 -12.19 9.54 15.39
C VAL A 132 -11.46 8.22 15.62
N SER A 133 -11.09 7.57 14.55
CA SER A 133 -10.50 6.23 14.56
C SER A 133 -9.10 6.24 13.94
N ALA A 134 -8.16 5.55 14.59
CA ALA A 134 -6.81 5.30 14.10
C ALA A 134 -6.33 3.91 14.54
N THR A 135 -5.20 3.45 14.02
CA THR A 135 -4.60 2.14 14.39
C THR A 135 -4.20 2.05 15.85
N LYS A 136 -3.78 3.20 16.44
CA LYS A 136 -3.41 3.30 17.86
C LYS A 136 -4.21 4.40 18.53
N GLN A 137 -4.58 4.17 19.80
CA GLN A 137 -5.35 5.15 20.58
C GLN A 137 -4.63 6.51 20.69
N ASP A 138 -3.31 6.54 20.81
CA ASP A 138 -2.57 7.78 20.89
C ASP A 138 -2.64 8.63 19.61
N GLN A 139 -2.77 8.00 18.44
CA GLN A 139 -3.01 8.71 17.18
C GLN A 139 -4.42 9.31 17.15
N ALA A 140 -5.44 8.51 17.48
CA ALA A 140 -6.82 9.01 17.56
C ALA A 140 -6.97 10.17 18.56
N LYS A 141 -6.22 10.14 19.66
CA LYS A 141 -6.15 11.25 20.64
C LYS A 141 -5.63 12.56 20.06
N ILE A 142 -4.79 12.53 19.02
CA ILE A 142 -4.24 13.78 18.41
C ILE A 142 -5.38 14.63 17.86
N VAL A 143 -6.28 14.03 17.08
CA VAL A 143 -7.44 14.74 16.51
C VAL A 143 -8.42 15.13 17.60
N TRP A 144 -8.69 14.24 18.56
CA TRP A 144 -9.56 14.56 19.70
C TRP A 144 -9.03 15.74 20.52
N ASN A 145 -7.74 15.75 20.85
CA ASN A 145 -7.08 16.85 21.57
C ASN A 145 -7.16 18.16 20.78
N ALA A 146 -6.97 18.10 19.46
CA ALA A 146 -7.09 19.28 18.62
C ALA A 146 -8.52 19.86 18.68
N ALA A 147 -9.56 19.02 18.55
CA ALA A 147 -10.96 19.44 18.69
C ALA A 147 -11.25 19.98 20.10
N TYR A 148 -10.77 19.28 21.14
CA TYR A 148 -10.88 19.75 22.54
C TYR A 148 -10.32 21.16 22.71
N LYS A 149 -9.10 21.41 22.21
CA LYS A 149 -8.45 22.72 22.31
C LYS A 149 -9.20 23.79 21.50
N MET A 150 -9.72 23.47 20.31
CA MET A 150 -10.55 24.37 19.51
C MET A 150 -11.80 24.80 20.28
N ILE A 151 -12.47 23.87 20.95
CA ILE A 151 -13.66 24.13 21.75
C ILE A 151 -13.32 24.97 23.00
N GLU A 152 -12.25 24.62 23.73
CA GLU A 152 -11.78 25.36 24.91
C GLU A 152 -11.48 26.84 24.62
N GLN A 153 -10.93 27.13 23.45
CA GLN A 153 -10.58 28.48 23.03
C GLN A 153 -11.75 29.27 22.42
N SER A 154 -12.89 28.62 22.18
CA SER A 154 -14.08 29.26 21.63
C SER A 154 -15.14 29.48 22.72
N PRO A 155 -15.36 30.72 23.23
CA PRO A 155 -16.37 30.96 24.25
C PRO A 155 -17.78 30.50 23.86
N ALA A 156 -18.10 30.56 22.56
CA ALA A 156 -19.40 30.12 22.04
C ALA A 156 -19.56 28.58 22.13
N LEU A 157 -18.57 27.83 21.66
CA LEU A 157 -18.61 26.37 21.67
C LEU A 157 -18.44 25.82 23.09
N ARG A 158 -17.59 26.44 23.90
CA ARG A 158 -17.33 26.01 25.27
C ARG A 158 -18.56 26.03 26.17
N LYS A 159 -19.47 26.99 25.96
CA LYS A 159 -20.74 27.09 26.69
C LYS A 159 -21.69 25.94 26.38
N LEU A 160 -21.57 25.35 25.21
CA LEU A 160 -22.50 24.29 24.74
C LEU A 160 -21.97 22.89 25.06
N ALA A 161 -20.67 22.74 25.28
CA ALA A 161 -20.03 21.44 25.44
C ALA A 161 -19.69 21.15 26.91
N LYS A 162 -19.91 19.89 27.32
CA LYS A 162 -19.35 19.31 28.53
C LYS A 162 -18.18 18.42 28.14
N ILE A 163 -17.00 18.72 28.68
CA ILE A 163 -15.77 18.02 28.32
C ILE A 163 -15.21 17.28 29.54
N THR A 164 -14.93 16.00 29.37
CA THR A 164 -14.34 15.13 30.39
C THR A 164 -13.01 14.55 29.85
N PRO A 165 -11.89 15.26 30.02
CA PRO A 165 -10.60 14.87 29.42
C PRO A 165 -10.09 13.51 29.90
N SER A 166 -10.33 13.12 31.15
CA SER A 166 -9.94 11.82 31.70
C SER A 166 -10.63 10.63 31.02
N ARG A 167 -11.80 10.86 30.38
CA ARG A 167 -12.55 9.87 29.63
C ARG A 167 -12.42 10.06 28.12
N LEU A 168 -11.63 11.04 27.67
CA LEU A 168 -11.55 11.45 26.27
C LEU A 168 -12.93 11.65 25.63
N LEU A 169 -13.81 12.35 26.35
CA LEU A 169 -15.21 12.54 25.99
C LEU A 169 -15.58 14.02 25.89
N ILE A 170 -16.14 14.41 24.76
CA ILE A 170 -16.81 15.69 24.55
C ILE A 170 -18.29 15.39 24.34
N GLU A 171 -19.14 16.01 25.16
CA GLU A 171 -20.60 15.86 25.13
C GLU A 171 -21.25 17.17 24.72
N LEU A 172 -22.30 17.10 23.94
CA LEU A 172 -23.20 18.20 23.64
C LEU A 172 -24.56 17.90 24.30
N PRO A 173 -24.76 18.27 25.58
CA PRO A 173 -25.92 17.79 26.39
C PRO A 173 -27.26 18.17 25.80
N LYS A 174 -27.36 19.31 25.11
CA LYS A 174 -28.61 19.76 24.48
C LYS A 174 -29.18 18.76 23.47
N TYR A 175 -28.31 18.00 22.80
CA TYR A 175 -28.69 17.06 21.73
C TYR A 175 -28.30 15.62 22.06
N ASP A 176 -27.79 15.37 23.28
CA ASP A 176 -27.29 14.06 23.72
C ASP A 176 -26.23 13.47 22.80
N SER A 177 -25.43 14.35 22.20
CA SER A 177 -24.41 13.97 21.20
C SER A 177 -23.04 13.87 21.86
N THR A 178 -22.19 12.99 21.32
CA THR A 178 -20.87 12.69 21.89
C THR A 178 -19.77 12.62 20.83
N PHE A 179 -18.54 13.01 21.20
CA PHE A 179 -17.35 12.80 20.39
C PHE A 179 -16.23 12.16 21.22
N ARG A 180 -15.67 11.06 20.73
CA ARG A 180 -14.59 10.31 21.40
C ARG A 180 -13.63 9.64 20.40
N PRO A 181 -12.35 9.40 20.78
CA PRO A 181 -11.45 8.58 19.99
C PRO A 181 -11.71 7.10 20.24
N ILE A 182 -11.50 6.28 19.20
CA ILE A 182 -11.50 4.82 19.26
C ILE A 182 -10.28 4.27 18.54
N ALA A 183 -9.85 3.07 18.91
CA ALA A 183 -8.73 2.38 18.27
C ALA A 183 -9.02 0.89 18.16
N SER A 184 -8.24 0.20 17.32
CA SER A 184 -8.42 -1.22 17.02
C SER A 184 -8.19 -2.16 18.21
N ASP A 185 -7.49 -1.70 19.24
CA ASP A 185 -7.24 -2.44 20.49
C ASP A 185 -8.37 -2.32 21.52
N SER A 186 -9.42 -1.54 21.23
CA SER A 186 -10.58 -1.42 22.11
C SER A 186 -11.48 -2.65 22.02
N LYS A 187 -11.53 -3.43 23.11
CA LYS A 187 -12.32 -4.68 23.25
C LYS A 187 -13.84 -4.52 23.20
N THR A 188 -14.37 -3.33 22.99
CA THR A 188 -15.79 -2.98 23.05
C THR A 188 -16.24 -2.32 21.74
N VAL A 189 -16.36 -3.10 20.70
CA VAL A 189 -16.84 -2.62 19.39
C VAL A 189 -18.32 -2.92 19.16
N ASP A 190 -18.94 -3.75 20.00
CA ASP A 190 -20.37 -4.06 19.90
C ASP A 190 -21.25 -2.93 20.48
N GLY A 191 -22.25 -2.48 19.69
CA GLY A 191 -23.22 -1.47 20.10
C GLY A 191 -22.94 -0.04 19.63
N PHE A 192 -21.98 0.17 18.72
CA PHE A 192 -21.78 1.47 18.09
C PHE A 192 -22.92 1.81 17.13
N ASN A 193 -23.41 3.05 17.22
CA ASN A 193 -24.36 3.64 16.30
C ASN A 193 -23.81 5.00 15.82
N PRO A 194 -22.72 4.96 15.01
CA PRO A 194 -22.02 6.17 14.62
C PRO A 194 -22.87 7.05 13.71
N HIS A 195 -22.76 8.37 13.90
CA HIS A 195 -23.26 9.37 12.98
C HIS A 195 -22.14 9.90 12.10
N VAL A 196 -20.95 10.11 12.69
CA VAL A 196 -19.74 10.50 11.95
C VAL A 196 -18.58 9.66 12.42
N VAL A 197 -17.84 9.11 11.46
CA VAL A 197 -16.55 8.45 11.68
C VAL A 197 -15.48 9.20 10.92
N ILE A 198 -14.45 9.67 11.61
CA ILE A 198 -13.25 10.26 11.00
C ILE A 198 -12.14 9.22 11.12
N LYS A 199 -11.74 8.63 9.99
CA LYS A 199 -10.58 7.73 9.91
C LYS A 199 -9.34 8.55 9.64
N ASP A 200 -8.41 8.57 10.61
CA ASP A 200 -7.14 9.27 10.45
C ASP A 200 -6.03 8.28 10.07
N GLU A 201 -5.19 8.70 9.11
CA GLU A 201 -4.03 7.95 8.60
C GLU A 201 -4.38 6.51 8.17
N GLU A 202 -5.41 6.35 7.30
CA GLU A 202 -5.87 5.03 6.82
C GLU A 202 -4.75 4.22 6.14
N HIS A 203 -3.75 4.88 5.55
CA HIS A 203 -2.58 4.21 4.98
C HIS A 203 -1.82 3.32 5.99
N ALA A 204 -1.97 3.57 7.28
CA ALA A 204 -1.37 2.76 8.34
C ALA A 204 -2.25 1.55 8.75
N TRP A 205 -3.49 1.45 8.25
CA TRP A 205 -4.39 0.36 8.57
C TRP A 205 -3.99 -0.88 7.77
N ARG A 206 -3.68 -1.95 8.48
CA ARG A 206 -3.33 -3.25 7.91
C ARG A 206 -4.53 -4.18 8.01
N GLU A 207 -4.49 -5.33 7.36
CA GLU A 207 -5.58 -6.31 7.34
C GLU A 207 -6.10 -6.68 8.74
N MET A 208 -5.22 -6.74 9.74
CA MET A 208 -5.61 -6.97 11.14
C MET A 208 -6.59 -5.93 11.72
N HIS A 209 -6.73 -4.78 11.08
CA HIS A 209 -7.66 -3.71 11.48
C HIS A 209 -9.00 -3.78 10.72
N ARG A 210 -9.18 -4.73 9.77
CA ARG A 210 -10.38 -4.86 8.93
C ARG A 210 -11.64 -5.03 9.77
N GLY A 211 -11.61 -5.82 10.82
CA GLY A 211 -12.75 -6.00 11.70
C GLY A 211 -13.28 -4.70 12.30
N LEU A 212 -12.41 -3.76 12.69
CA LEU A 212 -12.83 -2.43 13.14
C LEU A 212 -13.39 -1.60 11.97
N ALA A 213 -12.75 -1.64 10.80
CA ALA A 213 -13.20 -0.90 9.63
C ALA A 213 -14.62 -1.32 9.23
N ASP A 214 -14.90 -2.62 9.19
CA ASP A 214 -16.20 -3.20 8.84
C ASP A 214 -17.27 -2.90 9.89
N THR A 215 -16.92 -2.99 11.18
CA THR A 215 -17.85 -2.64 12.27
C THR A 215 -18.26 -1.17 12.21
N LEU A 216 -17.32 -0.27 11.94
CA LEU A 216 -17.62 1.15 11.77
C LEU A 216 -18.48 1.42 10.53
N ALA A 217 -18.27 0.68 9.45
CA ALA A 217 -19.07 0.80 8.23
C ALA A 217 -20.49 0.23 8.41
N SER A 218 -20.65 -0.90 9.11
CA SER A 218 -21.95 -1.54 9.33
C SER A 218 -22.82 -0.83 10.38
N GLY A 219 -22.22 -0.04 11.28
CA GLY A 219 -22.92 0.65 12.37
C GLY A 219 -23.88 1.78 11.95
N PHE A 220 -23.91 2.16 10.67
CA PHE A 220 -24.67 3.32 10.18
C PHE A 220 -26.18 3.09 10.01
N GLY A 221 -26.69 1.88 10.17
CA GLY A 221 -28.03 1.47 9.74
C GLY A 221 -29.21 2.23 10.35
N ALA A 222 -29.03 2.94 11.49
CA ALA A 222 -30.10 3.66 12.19
C ALA A 222 -30.01 5.19 12.06
N ARG A 223 -29.04 5.74 11.37
CA ARG A 223 -28.82 7.18 11.25
C ARG A 223 -29.38 7.76 9.95
N SER A 224 -29.90 8.99 10.03
CA SER A 224 -30.52 9.65 8.87
C SER A 224 -29.48 10.10 7.83
N GLN A 225 -28.36 10.68 8.25
CA GLN A 225 -27.30 11.18 7.37
C GLN A 225 -25.89 10.87 7.89
N PRO A 226 -25.55 9.59 8.11
CA PRO A 226 -24.22 9.23 8.58
C PRO A 226 -23.14 9.51 7.55
N ILE A 227 -21.89 9.69 7.99
CA ILE A 227 -20.75 9.86 7.08
C ILE A 227 -19.46 9.28 7.66
N THR A 228 -18.70 8.59 6.83
CA THR A 228 -17.28 8.30 7.08
C THR A 228 -16.42 9.29 6.32
N ILE A 229 -15.44 9.88 7.00
CA ILE A 229 -14.46 10.79 6.41
C ILE A 229 -13.08 10.19 6.65
N THR A 230 -12.44 9.76 5.59
CA THR A 230 -11.05 9.28 5.62
C THR A 230 -10.12 10.42 5.25
N ILE A 231 -9.11 10.69 6.10
CA ILE A 231 -8.06 11.67 5.81
C ILE A 231 -6.71 11.00 5.96
N THR A 232 -5.97 10.87 4.85
CA THR A 232 -4.74 10.08 4.83
C THR A 232 -3.69 10.61 3.85
N THR A 233 -2.48 10.08 3.92
CA THR A 233 -1.49 10.09 2.83
C THR A 233 -1.66 8.80 2.03
N TYR A 234 -0.91 8.65 0.93
CA TYR A 234 -0.82 7.38 0.21
C TYR A 234 -0.22 6.29 1.10
N GLY A 235 -0.69 5.07 0.89
CA GLY A 235 -0.19 3.86 1.51
C GLY A 235 0.98 3.24 0.73
N ASP A 236 1.34 2.07 1.18
CA ASP A 236 2.25 1.13 0.53
C ASP A 236 1.50 -0.14 0.12
N ASP A 237 2.17 -1.12 -0.47
CA ASP A 237 1.55 -2.35 -0.95
C ASP A 237 0.92 -3.22 0.16
N ASP A 238 1.26 -2.99 1.43
CA ASP A 238 0.66 -3.68 2.58
C ASP A 238 -0.57 -2.93 3.14
N SER A 239 -0.89 -1.77 2.59
CA SER A 239 -2.02 -0.94 3.01
C SER A 239 -3.31 -1.38 2.30
N LEU A 240 -3.71 -2.66 2.40
CA LEU A 240 -4.79 -3.25 1.61
C LEU A 240 -6.12 -2.51 1.76
N ILE A 241 -6.50 -2.11 2.98
CA ILE A 241 -7.74 -1.35 3.23
C ILE A 241 -7.69 0.01 2.52
N TRP A 242 -6.53 0.69 2.55
CA TRP A 242 -6.36 1.94 1.83
C TRP A 242 -6.39 1.72 0.31
N ILE A 243 -5.74 0.67 -0.21
CA ILE A 243 -5.73 0.34 -1.65
C ILE A 243 -7.15 0.18 -2.17
N GLU A 244 -7.97 -0.64 -1.51
CA GLU A 244 -9.37 -0.86 -1.89
C GLU A 244 -10.18 0.44 -1.93
N ASN A 245 -10.05 1.29 -0.89
CA ASN A 245 -10.76 2.56 -0.81
C ASN A 245 -10.22 3.60 -1.80
N HIS A 246 -8.90 3.62 -2.02
CA HIS A 246 -8.24 4.48 -2.99
C HIS A 246 -8.67 4.16 -4.41
N ASP A 247 -8.56 2.88 -4.81
CA ASP A 247 -8.93 2.44 -6.16
C ASP A 247 -10.41 2.74 -6.44
N TYR A 248 -11.30 2.46 -5.49
CA TYR A 248 -12.71 2.81 -5.62
C TYR A 248 -12.96 4.32 -5.70
N ALA A 249 -12.22 5.12 -4.94
CA ALA A 249 -12.29 6.59 -5.01
C ALA A 249 -11.80 7.13 -6.36
N VAL A 250 -10.77 6.52 -6.94
CA VAL A 250 -10.27 6.83 -8.29
C VAL A 250 -11.34 6.47 -9.33
N ASP A 251 -11.94 5.28 -9.26
CA ASP A 251 -13.03 4.87 -10.16
C ASP A 251 -14.22 5.84 -10.10
N CYS A 252 -14.59 6.28 -8.88
CA CYS A 252 -15.62 7.30 -8.70
C CYS A 252 -15.27 8.65 -9.35
N LEU A 253 -14.00 9.05 -9.34
CA LEU A 253 -13.55 10.27 -10.01
C LEU A 253 -13.49 10.10 -11.53
N GLU A 254 -13.00 8.96 -12.01
CA GLU A 254 -12.88 8.67 -13.44
C GLU A 254 -14.23 8.49 -14.13
N SER A 255 -15.24 8.02 -13.41
CA SER A 255 -16.61 7.88 -13.91
C SER A 255 -17.21 9.20 -14.43
N VAL A 256 -16.65 10.33 -14.01
CA VAL A 256 -17.01 11.66 -14.53
C VAL A 256 -16.62 11.83 -16.00
N ILE A 257 -15.57 11.14 -16.45
CA ILE A 257 -15.04 11.26 -17.81
C ILE A 257 -16.08 10.79 -18.83
N ASP A 258 -16.74 9.67 -18.52
CA ASP A 258 -17.75 9.07 -19.39
C ASP A 258 -19.18 9.56 -19.08
N GLY A 259 -19.33 10.43 -18.05
CA GLY A 259 -20.62 10.96 -17.59
C GLY A 259 -21.49 9.92 -16.87
N ASN A 260 -20.94 8.73 -16.58
CA ASN A 260 -21.64 7.61 -15.96
C ASN A 260 -21.21 7.45 -14.49
N ILE A 261 -21.72 8.33 -13.63
CA ILE A 261 -21.37 8.36 -12.20
C ILE A 261 -21.73 7.02 -11.55
N ILE A 262 -20.74 6.29 -11.07
CA ILE A 262 -20.91 4.96 -10.47
C ILE A 262 -21.43 5.01 -9.04
N ASP A 263 -21.09 6.07 -8.26
CA ASP A 263 -21.57 6.25 -6.89
C ASP A 263 -21.78 7.73 -6.56
N ASP A 264 -23.04 8.09 -6.33
CA ASP A 264 -23.46 9.42 -5.93
C ASP A 264 -23.20 9.73 -4.44
N SER A 265 -22.99 8.71 -3.62
CA SER A 265 -22.77 8.84 -2.17
C SER A 265 -21.31 8.96 -1.76
N TRP A 266 -20.38 8.74 -2.70
CA TRP A 266 -18.93 8.79 -2.45
C TRP A 266 -18.33 10.10 -2.93
N PHE A 267 -17.69 10.84 -2.03
CA PHE A 267 -16.88 12.02 -2.34
C PHE A 267 -15.40 11.65 -2.30
N ALA A 268 -14.64 12.05 -3.32
CA ALA A 268 -13.20 11.86 -3.35
C ALA A 268 -12.48 13.18 -3.64
N PHE A 269 -11.38 13.43 -2.93
CA PHE A 269 -10.48 14.54 -3.16
C PHE A 269 -9.04 14.07 -2.93
N ILE A 270 -8.29 13.88 -4.02
CA ILE A 270 -6.98 13.22 -4.01
C ILE A 270 -5.95 14.16 -4.63
N CYS A 271 -4.94 14.53 -3.83
CA CYS A 271 -3.81 15.36 -4.25
C CYS A 271 -2.54 14.51 -4.34
N ALA A 272 -2.09 14.24 -5.54
CA ALA A 272 -0.93 13.40 -5.86
C ALA A 272 -0.22 13.94 -7.09
N LEU A 273 1.06 13.58 -7.29
CA LEU A 273 1.72 13.75 -8.56
C LEU A 273 1.05 12.85 -9.62
N ASP A 274 1.04 13.31 -10.86
CA ASP A 274 0.71 12.49 -12.03
C ASP A 274 1.95 11.64 -12.38
N TYR A 275 2.25 10.69 -11.49
CA TYR A 275 3.40 9.80 -11.56
C TYR A 275 2.91 8.40 -11.97
N GLN A 276 3.60 7.82 -12.92
CA GLN A 276 3.37 6.45 -13.36
C GLN A 276 4.70 5.70 -13.32
N GLU A 277 4.68 4.45 -12.92
CA GLU A 277 5.80 3.56 -13.12
C GLU A 277 5.99 3.28 -14.63
N GLU A 278 7.22 3.02 -15.05
CA GLU A 278 7.67 3.05 -16.46
C GLU A 278 6.83 2.19 -17.44
N ASP A 279 6.06 1.21 -16.96
CA ASP A 279 5.29 0.27 -17.79
C ASP A 279 3.77 0.54 -17.82
N SER A 280 3.27 1.62 -17.22
CA SER A 280 1.83 1.91 -17.20
C SER A 280 1.38 2.62 -18.49
N GLN A 281 0.14 2.34 -18.93
CA GLN A 281 -0.44 3.00 -20.11
C GLN A 281 -0.55 4.52 -19.90
N ALA A 282 -0.19 5.28 -20.92
CA ALA A 282 -0.29 6.73 -20.92
C ALA A 282 -1.71 7.22 -20.55
N VAL A 283 -1.81 8.06 -19.52
CA VAL A 283 -3.10 8.54 -19.02
C VAL A 283 -3.67 9.60 -19.97
N LYS A 284 -4.88 9.36 -20.46
CA LYS A 284 -5.60 10.33 -21.32
C LYS A 284 -5.93 11.63 -20.56
N CYS A 285 -5.72 12.74 -21.20
CA CYS A 285 -6.10 14.05 -20.67
C CYS A 285 -7.61 14.24 -20.81
N TYR A 286 -8.32 14.31 -19.69
CA TYR A 286 -9.75 14.62 -19.68
C TYR A 286 -10.01 16.10 -19.96
N GLY A 287 -11.00 16.37 -20.80
CA GLY A 287 -11.36 17.74 -21.18
C GLY A 287 -10.30 18.45 -22.02
N CYS A 288 -9.47 17.68 -22.74
CA CYS A 288 -8.44 18.23 -23.62
C CYS A 288 -9.06 19.19 -24.67
N LYS A 289 -8.56 20.44 -24.69
CA LYS A 289 -9.02 21.51 -25.61
C LYS A 289 -8.08 21.67 -26.82
N GLY A 290 -7.38 20.63 -27.25
CA GLY A 290 -6.39 20.67 -28.30
C GLY A 290 -5.12 21.44 -27.90
N GLU A 291 -4.47 22.14 -28.85
CA GLU A 291 -3.17 22.81 -28.65
C GLU A 291 -3.14 23.81 -27.48
N SER A 292 -4.29 24.34 -27.06
CA SER A 292 -4.41 25.27 -25.93
C SER A 292 -4.68 24.57 -24.57
N CYS A 293 -4.61 23.25 -24.51
CA CYS A 293 -4.85 22.52 -23.26
C CYS A 293 -3.74 22.79 -22.23
N PRO A 294 -4.05 23.38 -21.06
CA PRO A 294 -3.02 23.77 -20.09
C PRO A 294 -2.37 22.57 -19.38
N TRP A 295 -2.94 21.36 -19.53
CA TRP A 295 -2.47 20.16 -18.82
C TRP A 295 -1.60 19.25 -19.69
N CYS A 296 -1.95 19.09 -20.97
CA CYS A 296 -1.23 18.19 -21.88
C CYS A 296 -0.61 18.92 -23.10
N GLY A 297 -0.75 20.24 -23.20
CA GLY A 297 -0.24 21.01 -24.34
C GLY A 297 -0.80 20.59 -25.69
N GLY A 298 -1.96 19.91 -25.70
CA GLY A 298 -2.60 19.42 -26.93
C GLY A 298 -2.27 17.98 -27.32
N SER A 299 -1.37 17.31 -26.61
CA SER A 299 -1.00 15.90 -26.90
C SER A 299 -2.13 14.89 -26.67
N GLY A 300 -3.16 15.27 -25.90
CA GLY A 300 -4.23 14.36 -25.48
C GLY A 300 -3.81 13.38 -24.35
N VAL A 301 -2.57 13.41 -23.93
CA VAL A 301 -1.98 12.55 -22.90
C VAL A 301 -1.33 13.42 -21.83
N LEU A 302 -1.53 13.10 -20.55
CA LEU A 302 -0.90 13.82 -19.45
C LEU A 302 0.59 13.49 -19.39
N PRO A 303 1.45 14.49 -19.19
CA PRO A 303 2.88 14.24 -18.95
C PRO A 303 3.08 13.55 -17.60
N ILE A 304 4.05 12.66 -17.54
CA ILE A 304 4.52 12.06 -16.27
C ILE A 304 5.34 13.13 -15.54
N ASP A 305 5.04 13.32 -14.25
CA ASP A 305 5.74 14.29 -13.43
C ASP A 305 7.11 13.75 -12.98
N ASP A 306 8.14 14.57 -13.03
CA ASP A 306 9.39 14.32 -12.32
C ASP A 306 9.18 14.61 -10.82
N PRO A 307 9.35 13.60 -9.92
CA PRO A 307 9.24 13.79 -8.48
C PRO A 307 10.17 14.86 -7.90
N TYR A 308 11.21 15.21 -8.62
CA TYR A 308 12.21 16.19 -8.20
C TYR A 308 12.04 17.57 -8.84
N ASP A 309 11.05 17.76 -9.71
CA ASP A 309 10.68 19.09 -10.20
C ASP A 309 9.79 19.81 -9.17
N GLU A 310 10.33 20.87 -8.58
CA GLU A 310 9.62 21.69 -7.60
C GLU A 310 8.27 22.23 -8.10
N LYS A 311 8.13 22.45 -9.42
CA LYS A 311 6.89 22.96 -10.03
C LYS A 311 5.72 21.99 -9.90
N THR A 312 6.00 20.68 -9.82
CA THR A 312 4.99 19.63 -9.69
C THR A 312 4.53 19.41 -8.25
N TRP A 313 5.33 19.81 -7.25
CA TRP A 313 5.07 19.49 -5.85
C TRP A 313 3.75 20.01 -5.30
N ARG A 314 3.23 21.09 -5.90
CA ARG A 314 1.90 21.61 -5.53
C ARG A 314 0.79 20.58 -5.79
N LYS A 315 0.92 19.70 -6.77
CA LYS A 315 -0.06 18.67 -7.09
C LYS A 315 -0.36 17.75 -5.89
N ALA A 316 0.66 17.38 -5.11
CA ALA A 316 0.49 16.61 -3.87
C ALA A 316 0.31 17.50 -2.62
N ASN A 317 0.76 18.75 -2.67
CA ASN A 317 0.79 19.68 -1.55
C ASN A 317 0.04 20.98 -1.85
N PRO A 318 -1.28 20.92 -1.98
CA PRO A 318 -2.07 22.14 -2.19
C PRO A 318 -1.86 23.10 -1.02
N GLY A 319 -1.62 24.37 -1.36
CA GLY A 319 -1.29 25.41 -0.36
C GLY A 319 0.18 25.55 -0.02
N ILE A 320 1.10 24.75 -0.56
CA ILE A 320 2.56 24.96 -0.41
C ILE A 320 2.92 26.39 -0.80
N GLY A 321 3.71 27.06 0.02
CA GLY A 321 4.12 28.46 -0.22
C GLY A 321 3.02 29.51 0.01
N SER A 322 1.78 29.14 0.37
CA SER A 322 0.69 30.10 0.59
C SER A 322 0.85 30.97 1.84
N GLY A 323 1.69 30.57 2.78
CA GLY A 323 1.86 31.23 4.09
C GLY A 323 0.61 31.20 4.97
N LYS A 324 -0.40 30.36 4.64
CA LYS A 324 -1.66 30.25 5.38
C LYS A 324 -1.82 28.87 6.02
N GLY A 325 -1.99 28.84 7.33
CA GLY A 325 -2.22 27.61 8.07
C GLY A 325 -1.01 26.66 8.08
N PHE A 326 -1.27 25.39 8.34
CA PHE A 326 -0.24 24.36 8.31
C PHE A 326 -0.03 23.88 6.86
N THR A 327 1.11 24.23 6.29
CA THR A 327 1.53 23.77 4.96
C THR A 327 3.00 23.38 5.00
N PRO A 328 3.46 22.47 4.12
CA PRO A 328 4.88 22.22 3.98
C PRO A 328 5.61 23.50 3.62
N LYS A 329 6.73 23.77 4.29
CA LYS A 329 7.64 24.85 3.90
C LYS A 329 8.47 24.35 2.71
N ILE A 330 8.58 25.19 1.68
CA ILE A 330 9.27 24.81 0.42
C ILE A 330 10.73 24.42 0.68
N GLU A 331 11.40 25.10 1.63
CA GLU A 331 12.77 24.82 2.02
C GLU A 331 12.92 23.39 2.57
N ARG A 332 11.94 22.94 3.39
CA ARG A 332 11.93 21.58 3.93
C ARG A 332 11.67 20.53 2.87
N MET A 333 10.87 20.86 1.87
CA MET A 333 10.67 19.98 0.72
C MET A 333 11.95 19.83 -0.10
N ARG A 334 12.68 20.93 -0.34
CA ARG A 334 13.99 20.92 -1.01
C ARG A 334 15.01 20.08 -0.25
N GLU A 335 15.09 20.24 1.08
CA GLU A 335 15.95 19.40 1.93
C GLU A 335 15.61 17.91 1.79
N ALA A 336 14.34 17.55 1.89
CA ALA A 336 13.88 16.16 1.77
C ALA A 336 14.17 15.57 0.37
N ALA A 337 13.93 16.34 -0.69
CA ALA A 337 14.24 15.95 -2.07
C ALA A 337 15.74 15.72 -2.29
N ASN A 338 16.59 16.59 -1.76
CA ASN A 338 18.05 16.44 -1.85
C ASN A 338 18.53 15.20 -1.11
N VAL A 339 17.99 14.92 0.08
CA VAL A 339 18.31 13.69 0.82
C VAL A 339 17.88 12.46 0.03
N ALA A 340 16.68 12.47 -0.56
CA ALA A 340 16.17 11.35 -1.35
C ALA A 340 17.01 11.11 -2.63
N LYS A 341 17.52 12.17 -3.28
CA LYS A 341 18.43 12.05 -4.43
C LYS A 341 19.76 11.41 -4.06
N GLN A 342 20.30 11.73 -2.89
CA GLN A 342 21.61 11.24 -2.45
C GLN A 342 21.54 9.88 -1.76
N ARG A 343 20.37 9.51 -1.24
CA ARG A 343 20.13 8.31 -0.45
C ARG A 343 18.93 7.54 -0.98
N PRO A 344 19.14 6.51 -1.82
CA PRO A 344 18.06 5.71 -2.39
C PRO A 344 17.13 5.08 -1.33
N ASP A 345 17.67 4.74 -0.15
CA ASP A 345 16.89 4.22 0.99
C ASP A 345 15.87 5.23 1.57
N LYS A 346 16.03 6.53 1.28
CA LYS A 346 15.12 7.60 1.69
C LYS A 346 14.12 8.03 0.61
N GLN A 347 14.33 7.60 -0.63
CA GLN A 347 13.47 7.94 -1.74
C GLN A 347 12.01 7.48 -1.55
N PRO A 348 11.72 6.23 -1.11
CA PRO A 348 10.34 5.81 -0.87
C PRO A 348 9.62 6.66 0.17
N GLU A 349 10.32 7.08 1.24
CA GLU A 349 9.72 7.95 2.26
C GLU A 349 9.36 9.33 1.69
N PHE A 350 10.21 9.92 0.86
CA PHE A 350 9.95 11.20 0.21
C PHE A 350 8.79 11.08 -0.79
N PHE A 351 8.78 10.04 -1.61
CA PHE A 351 7.73 9.79 -2.59
C PHE A 351 6.37 9.59 -1.93
N GLN A 352 6.28 8.69 -0.96
CA GLN A 352 5.02 8.41 -0.27
C GLN A 352 4.51 9.62 0.54
N LYS A 353 5.35 10.13 1.44
CA LYS A 353 4.89 11.11 2.44
C LYS A 353 4.81 12.55 1.96
N ASN A 354 5.64 12.91 0.98
CA ASN A 354 5.71 14.28 0.51
C ASN A 354 5.03 14.49 -0.85
N LEU A 355 4.90 13.43 -1.66
CA LEU A 355 4.41 13.53 -3.03
C LEU A 355 3.17 12.68 -3.31
N ASN A 356 2.69 11.90 -2.33
CA ASN A 356 1.60 10.95 -2.50
C ASN A 356 1.82 10.07 -3.75
N ILE A 357 2.99 9.47 -3.84
CA ILE A 357 3.31 8.41 -4.81
C ILE A 357 3.23 7.09 -4.05
N ARG A 358 2.53 6.09 -4.60
CA ARG A 358 2.52 4.73 -4.06
C ARG A 358 3.92 4.15 -4.14
N VAL A 359 4.35 3.47 -3.10
CA VAL A 359 5.68 2.86 -3.01
C VAL A 359 5.54 1.43 -2.51
N ALA A 360 6.54 0.60 -2.83
CA ALA A 360 6.64 -0.73 -2.25
C ALA A 360 6.68 -0.65 -0.71
N ALA A 361 6.13 -1.65 -0.04
CA ALA A 361 6.16 -1.72 1.41
C ALA A 361 7.60 -1.68 1.93
N LYS A 362 7.79 -1.03 3.07
CA LYS A 362 9.12 -0.80 3.63
C LYS A 362 9.86 -2.12 3.85
N GLY A 363 11.04 -2.24 3.27
CA GLY A 363 11.90 -3.42 3.39
C GLY A 363 11.70 -4.44 2.27
N LYS A 364 10.63 -4.38 1.47
CA LYS A 364 10.50 -5.20 0.26
C LYS A 364 11.57 -4.82 -0.74
N VAL A 365 12.19 -5.84 -1.34
CA VAL A 365 13.39 -5.66 -2.17
C VAL A 365 13.17 -6.00 -3.64
N ILE A 366 12.06 -6.67 -3.98
CA ILE A 366 11.67 -7.00 -5.35
C ILE A 366 10.30 -6.39 -5.61
N SER A 367 10.17 -5.50 -6.61
CA SER A 367 8.88 -5.01 -7.05
C SER A 367 8.17 -6.06 -7.94
N PRO A 368 6.83 -6.10 -7.95
CA PRO A 368 6.08 -6.96 -8.87
C PRO A 368 6.48 -6.79 -10.34
N GLU A 369 6.77 -5.56 -10.76
CA GLU A 369 7.16 -5.22 -12.12
C GLU A 369 8.54 -5.78 -12.45
N THR A 370 9.51 -5.64 -11.52
CA THR A 370 10.88 -6.20 -11.69
C THR A 370 10.82 -7.72 -11.79
N TRP A 371 9.98 -8.38 -10.96
CA TRP A 371 9.77 -9.82 -11.04
C TRP A 371 9.14 -10.21 -12.37
N ALA A 372 8.08 -9.52 -12.80
CA ALA A 372 7.36 -9.81 -14.05
C ALA A 372 8.25 -9.72 -15.31
N LYS A 373 9.24 -8.82 -15.35
CA LYS A 373 10.22 -8.71 -16.44
C LYS A 373 11.03 -10.00 -16.66
N SER A 374 11.19 -10.80 -15.62
CA SER A 374 11.90 -12.08 -15.67
C SER A 374 11.01 -13.28 -16.01
N ALA A 375 9.72 -13.07 -16.25
CA ALA A 375 8.78 -14.12 -16.62
C ALA A 375 8.90 -14.50 -18.09
N GLY A 376 8.81 -15.82 -18.39
CA GLY A 376 8.84 -16.30 -19.77
C GLY A 376 8.76 -17.82 -19.86
N GLU A 377 8.64 -18.31 -21.10
CA GLU A 377 8.74 -19.75 -21.38
C GLU A 377 10.15 -20.23 -21.05
N LEU A 378 10.23 -21.28 -20.23
CA LEU A 378 11.53 -21.86 -19.85
C LEU A 378 12.17 -22.61 -21.00
N SER A 379 13.49 -22.64 -21.02
CA SER A 379 14.27 -23.45 -21.97
C SER A 379 14.05 -24.95 -21.70
N ASP A 380 14.53 -25.81 -22.61
CA ASP A 380 14.63 -27.24 -22.30
C ASP A 380 15.69 -27.45 -21.20
N LEU A 381 15.21 -27.86 -20.03
CA LEU A 381 16.04 -28.11 -18.86
C LEU A 381 16.63 -29.52 -18.83
N THR A 382 16.23 -30.38 -19.78
CA THR A 382 16.72 -31.76 -19.89
C THR A 382 18.22 -31.75 -20.18
N GLY A 383 19.01 -32.42 -19.34
CA GLY A 383 20.47 -32.46 -19.51
C GLY A 383 21.24 -31.28 -18.92
N VAL A 384 20.56 -30.27 -18.41
CA VAL A 384 21.20 -29.18 -17.65
C VAL A 384 21.27 -29.57 -16.16
N LYS A 385 22.45 -29.45 -15.54
CA LYS A 385 22.60 -29.74 -14.11
C LYS A 385 21.97 -28.61 -13.30
N GLY A 386 20.94 -28.93 -12.50
CA GLY A 386 20.26 -28.01 -11.61
C GLY A 386 20.57 -28.31 -10.13
N TYR A 387 20.27 -27.35 -9.27
CA TYR A 387 20.43 -27.42 -7.82
C TYR A 387 19.09 -27.14 -7.15
N GLY A 388 18.76 -27.94 -6.15
CA GLY A 388 17.45 -27.90 -5.51
C GLY A 388 17.48 -27.43 -4.07
N ALA A 389 16.32 -26.98 -3.57
CA ALA A 389 16.16 -26.74 -2.14
C ALA A 389 14.73 -26.95 -1.65
N ILE A 390 14.62 -27.20 -0.34
CA ILE A 390 13.38 -27.52 0.36
C ILE A 390 13.19 -26.56 1.53
N ASP A 391 12.08 -25.79 1.53
CA ASP A 391 11.62 -25.02 2.67
C ASP A 391 10.24 -25.51 3.12
N LEU A 392 10.17 -26.17 4.27
CA LEU A 392 8.94 -26.73 4.84
C LEU A 392 8.41 -25.82 5.93
N GLY A 393 7.18 -25.36 5.76
CA GLY A 393 6.46 -24.59 6.75
C GLY A 393 6.00 -25.43 7.96
N ARG A 394 5.56 -24.73 9.00
CA ARG A 394 4.89 -25.32 10.17
C ARG A 394 3.43 -25.68 9.84
N VAL A 395 2.70 -26.16 10.88
CA VAL A 395 1.23 -26.31 10.81
C VAL A 395 0.58 -24.99 10.37
N ASN A 396 -0.39 -25.09 9.45
CA ASN A 396 -1.09 -23.96 8.83
C ASN A 396 -0.15 -23.00 8.07
N ASP A 397 0.87 -23.54 7.40
CA ASP A 397 1.85 -22.75 6.66
C ASP A 397 2.03 -23.25 5.23
N PHE A 398 2.82 -22.54 4.43
CA PHE A 398 3.22 -22.99 3.11
C PHE A 398 4.45 -23.93 3.23
N ALA A 399 4.57 -24.79 2.23
CA ALA A 399 5.79 -25.54 1.96
C ALA A 399 6.19 -25.33 0.51
N ALA A 400 7.47 -25.32 0.22
CA ALA A 400 7.96 -25.08 -1.12
C ALA A 400 9.21 -25.90 -1.44
N ILE A 401 9.34 -26.25 -2.71
CA ILE A 401 10.59 -26.69 -3.33
C ILE A 401 10.91 -25.79 -4.52
N GLY A 402 12.20 -25.58 -4.75
CA GLY A 402 12.70 -24.85 -5.90
C GLY A 402 13.96 -25.47 -6.46
N MET A 403 14.14 -25.35 -7.77
CA MET A 403 15.40 -25.69 -8.45
C MET A 403 15.88 -24.55 -9.31
N VAL A 404 17.19 -24.36 -9.41
CA VAL A 404 17.85 -23.36 -10.24
C VAL A 404 18.83 -24.04 -11.18
N PHE A 405 18.76 -23.66 -12.45
CA PHE A 405 19.54 -24.21 -13.55
C PHE A 405 20.43 -23.11 -14.15
N PRO A 406 21.77 -23.24 -14.12
CA PRO A 406 22.68 -22.28 -14.74
C PRO A 406 22.90 -22.59 -16.23
N PHE A 407 22.93 -21.54 -17.05
CA PHE A 407 23.27 -21.61 -18.47
C PHE A 407 24.45 -20.69 -18.77
N ASN A 408 25.57 -21.27 -19.27
CA ASN A 408 26.71 -20.49 -19.73
C ASN A 408 26.47 -20.01 -21.16
N GLU A 409 26.45 -18.70 -21.36
CA GLU A 409 26.18 -18.08 -22.65
C GLU A 409 27.21 -16.99 -22.97
N VAL A 410 27.21 -16.54 -24.23
CA VAL A 410 28.03 -15.44 -24.70
C VAL A 410 27.10 -14.41 -25.34
N ASP A 411 27.21 -13.15 -24.92
CA ASP A 411 26.43 -12.07 -25.50
C ASP A 411 26.96 -11.62 -26.87
N ASP A 412 26.20 -10.78 -27.58
CA ASP A 412 26.55 -10.31 -28.92
C ASP A 412 27.83 -9.44 -28.93
N ASP A 413 28.29 -8.96 -27.78
CA ASP A 413 29.55 -8.24 -27.59
C ASP A 413 30.74 -9.20 -27.33
N GLY A 414 30.48 -10.52 -27.24
CA GLY A 414 31.51 -11.54 -27.01
C GLY A 414 31.87 -11.78 -25.54
N ASN A 415 31.05 -11.24 -24.58
CA ASN A 415 31.29 -11.46 -23.17
C ASN A 415 30.59 -12.73 -22.70
N SER A 416 31.30 -13.61 -22.00
CA SER A 416 30.73 -14.77 -21.33
C SER A 416 29.95 -14.34 -20.09
N PHE A 417 28.77 -14.91 -19.89
CA PHE A 417 27.93 -14.68 -18.71
C PHE A 417 27.14 -15.94 -18.35
N VAL A 418 26.60 -15.96 -17.15
CA VAL A 418 25.67 -17.02 -16.69
C VAL A 418 24.30 -16.44 -16.54
N ARG A 419 23.30 -17.08 -17.14
CA ARG A 419 21.90 -16.84 -16.83
C ARG A 419 21.33 -18.03 -16.08
N TYR A 420 20.24 -17.80 -15.37
CA TYR A 420 19.61 -18.80 -14.53
C TYR A 420 18.14 -18.96 -14.88
N GLU A 421 17.66 -20.18 -14.88
CA GLU A 421 16.23 -20.47 -14.95
C GLU A 421 15.80 -21.26 -13.73
N CYS A 422 14.55 -21.06 -13.27
CA CYS A 422 14.06 -21.76 -12.10
C CYS A 422 12.68 -22.40 -12.29
N ILE A 423 12.50 -23.53 -11.61
CA ILE A 423 11.20 -24.19 -11.44
C ILE A 423 10.85 -24.28 -9.97
N THR A 424 9.56 -24.26 -9.66
CA THR A 424 9.06 -24.28 -8.28
C THR A 424 7.80 -25.13 -8.15
N LYS A 425 7.59 -25.74 -6.98
CA LYS A 425 6.28 -26.24 -6.53
C LYS A 425 6.00 -25.69 -5.13
N THR A 426 4.76 -25.30 -4.88
CA THR A 426 4.32 -24.74 -3.59
C THR A 426 3.06 -25.41 -3.13
N TRP A 427 2.99 -25.73 -1.84
CA TRP A 427 1.85 -26.34 -1.18
C TRP A 427 1.29 -25.45 -0.08
N THR A 428 -0.01 -25.60 0.17
CA THR A 428 -0.74 -24.99 1.28
C THR A 428 -1.66 -26.03 1.91
N VAL A 429 -2.38 -25.67 2.95
CA VAL A 429 -3.31 -26.55 3.66
C VAL A 429 -4.74 -26.01 3.57
N GLU A 430 -5.74 -26.90 3.70
CA GLU A 430 -7.17 -26.55 3.71
C GLU A 430 -7.52 -25.69 4.93
N ASP A 431 -7.03 -26.05 6.12
CA ASP A 431 -7.25 -25.33 7.38
C ASP A 431 -6.33 -24.11 7.50
N ARG A 432 -6.35 -23.23 6.48
CA ARG A 432 -5.58 -21.98 6.48
C ARG A 432 -6.07 -21.01 7.54
N THR A 433 -5.16 -20.17 8.05
CA THR A 433 -5.56 -19.06 8.91
C THR A 433 -6.38 -18.03 8.11
N PRO A 434 -7.24 -17.23 8.76
CA PRO A 434 -7.99 -16.17 8.06
C PRO A 434 -7.10 -15.22 7.25
N GLU A 435 -5.89 -14.96 7.74
CA GLU A 435 -4.91 -14.11 7.05
C GLU A 435 -4.40 -14.72 5.73
N MET A 436 -4.45 -16.05 5.62
CA MET A 436 -4.08 -16.81 4.41
C MET A 436 -5.28 -17.16 3.53
N SER A 437 -6.50 -16.89 3.96
CA SER A 437 -7.74 -17.17 3.22
C SER A 437 -8.12 -15.98 2.36
N LYS A 438 -7.34 -15.71 1.30
CA LYS A 438 -7.57 -14.61 0.35
C LYS A 438 -8.18 -15.13 -0.95
N PRO A 439 -9.07 -14.38 -1.62
CA PRO A 439 -9.74 -14.85 -2.85
C PRO A 439 -8.78 -15.30 -3.95
N PHE A 440 -7.61 -14.68 -4.08
CA PHE A 440 -6.62 -15.04 -5.09
C PHE A 440 -5.92 -16.38 -4.76
N ILE A 441 -5.82 -16.81 -3.50
CA ILE A 441 -5.28 -18.12 -3.12
C ILE A 441 -6.19 -19.22 -3.65
N GLU A 442 -7.51 -19.09 -3.49
CA GLU A 442 -8.48 -20.01 -4.05
C GLU A 442 -8.40 -20.08 -5.58
N GLN A 443 -8.11 -18.95 -6.24
CA GLN A 443 -7.89 -18.92 -7.67
C GLN A 443 -6.63 -19.70 -8.05
N TRP A 444 -5.51 -19.49 -7.35
CA TRP A 444 -4.26 -20.20 -7.63
C TRP A 444 -4.37 -21.72 -7.44
N ILE A 445 -5.17 -22.16 -6.46
CA ILE A 445 -5.44 -23.59 -6.25
C ILE A 445 -6.22 -24.13 -7.44
N ARG A 446 -7.29 -23.45 -7.88
CA ARG A 446 -8.08 -23.87 -9.04
C ARG A 446 -7.27 -23.92 -10.33
N ASP A 447 -6.34 -22.97 -10.51
CA ASP A 447 -5.50 -22.87 -11.71
C ASP A 447 -4.25 -23.77 -11.64
N GLY A 448 -4.04 -24.49 -10.53
CA GLY A 448 -2.89 -25.40 -10.35
C GLY A 448 -1.57 -24.72 -10.04
N HIS A 449 -1.58 -23.42 -9.70
CA HIS A 449 -0.39 -22.68 -9.31
C HIS A 449 0.03 -22.91 -7.85
N LEU A 450 -0.88 -23.43 -7.03
CA LEU A 450 -0.69 -23.75 -5.62
C LEU A 450 -1.41 -25.08 -5.32
N ILE A 451 -0.73 -26.02 -4.69
CA ILE A 451 -1.27 -27.34 -4.38
C ILE A 451 -1.85 -27.32 -2.97
N GLU A 452 -3.12 -27.72 -2.79
CA GLU A 452 -3.76 -27.75 -1.49
C GLU A 452 -3.78 -29.15 -0.90
N HIS A 453 -3.35 -29.28 0.36
CA HIS A 453 -3.47 -30.51 1.16
C HIS A 453 -4.61 -30.39 2.16
N ARG A 454 -5.32 -31.52 2.40
CA ARG A 454 -6.41 -31.59 3.38
C ARG A 454 -5.89 -31.47 4.81
N GLY A 455 -6.68 -30.79 5.65
CA GLY A 455 -6.36 -30.58 7.06
C GLY A 455 -5.37 -29.43 7.29
N ASN A 456 -4.59 -29.51 8.36
CA ASN A 456 -3.76 -28.41 8.88
C ASN A 456 -2.24 -28.58 8.67
N ALA A 457 -1.81 -29.65 8.01
CA ALA A 457 -0.39 -29.93 7.75
C ALA A 457 -0.17 -30.37 6.29
N VAL A 458 0.93 -29.93 5.69
CA VAL A 458 1.35 -30.38 4.37
C VAL A 458 1.75 -31.84 4.44
N ASP A 459 1.30 -32.64 3.47
CA ASP A 459 1.70 -34.05 3.35
C ASP A 459 3.10 -34.16 2.75
N PHE A 460 4.07 -34.43 3.59
CA PHE A 460 5.46 -34.56 3.17
C PHE A 460 5.74 -35.74 2.25
N MET A 461 4.85 -36.73 2.17
CA MET A 461 4.99 -37.80 1.16
C MET A 461 4.77 -37.29 -0.25
N GLN A 462 3.81 -36.39 -0.47
CA GLN A 462 3.59 -35.77 -1.78
C GLN A 462 4.72 -34.79 -2.15
N VAL A 463 5.32 -34.12 -1.18
CA VAL A 463 6.52 -33.31 -1.40
C VAL A 463 7.70 -34.20 -1.83
N GLU A 464 7.91 -35.34 -1.13
CA GLU A 464 8.92 -36.35 -1.46
C GLU A 464 8.72 -36.91 -2.87
N GLU A 465 7.49 -37.30 -3.22
CA GLU A 465 7.15 -37.79 -4.56
C GLU A 465 7.50 -36.76 -5.66
N SER A 466 7.18 -35.48 -5.43
CA SER A 466 7.52 -34.40 -6.37
C SER A 466 9.02 -34.20 -6.53
N ILE A 467 9.81 -34.36 -5.44
CA ILE A 467 11.28 -34.28 -5.50
C ILE A 467 11.84 -35.47 -6.28
N LEU A 468 11.34 -36.68 -6.04
CA LEU A 468 11.74 -37.88 -6.76
C LEU A 468 11.33 -37.84 -8.24
N GLU A 469 10.18 -37.23 -8.56
CA GLU A 469 9.77 -36.95 -9.94
C GLU A 469 10.82 -36.06 -10.63
N TRP A 470 11.19 -34.92 -10.05
CA TRP A 470 12.22 -34.05 -10.61
C TRP A 470 13.60 -34.73 -10.69
N HIS A 471 13.92 -35.59 -9.72
CA HIS A 471 15.16 -36.36 -9.76
C HIS A 471 15.23 -37.36 -10.93
N ARG A 472 14.08 -37.83 -11.43
CA ARG A 472 14.02 -38.67 -12.63
C ARG A 472 14.08 -37.85 -13.93
N ASP A 473 13.52 -36.62 -13.91
CA ASP A 473 13.33 -35.81 -15.11
C ASP A 473 14.54 -34.93 -15.42
N TYR A 474 15.33 -34.54 -14.39
CA TYR A 474 16.44 -33.59 -14.51
C TYR A 474 17.75 -34.17 -13.98
N ILE A 475 18.87 -33.62 -14.45
CA ILE A 475 20.17 -33.86 -13.82
C ILE A 475 20.27 -32.96 -12.60
N ILE A 476 20.26 -33.56 -11.41
CA ILE A 476 20.32 -32.82 -10.16
C ILE A 476 21.72 -32.94 -9.54
N GLY A 477 22.26 -31.82 -9.09
CA GLY A 477 23.41 -31.75 -8.19
C GLY A 477 22.99 -32.02 -6.76
N ASP A 478 23.00 -30.99 -5.95
CA ASP A 478 22.72 -31.07 -4.52
C ASP A 478 21.34 -30.50 -4.19
N TRP A 479 20.78 -30.94 -3.04
CA TRP A 479 19.58 -30.39 -2.45
C TRP A 479 19.88 -29.73 -1.11
N ALA A 480 19.64 -28.43 -0.97
CA ALA A 480 19.71 -27.70 0.28
C ALA A 480 18.41 -27.85 1.09
N TYR A 481 18.48 -27.91 2.42
CA TYR A 481 17.31 -27.97 3.26
C TYR A 481 17.50 -27.33 4.64
N ASP A 482 16.41 -26.81 5.24
CA ASP A 482 16.41 -26.40 6.65
C ASP A 482 16.29 -27.62 7.56
N LYS A 483 17.29 -27.81 8.41
CA LYS A 483 17.35 -28.95 9.37
C LYS A 483 16.14 -29.01 10.31
N THR A 484 15.51 -27.86 10.60
CA THR A 484 14.45 -27.76 11.63
C THR A 484 13.22 -28.59 11.28
N PHE A 485 12.82 -28.62 10.01
CA PHE A 485 11.57 -29.26 9.58
C PHE A 485 11.77 -30.35 8.52
N ALA A 486 12.79 -30.25 7.67
CA ALA A 486 12.99 -31.18 6.56
C ALA A 486 13.95 -32.35 6.87
N HIS A 487 14.47 -32.48 8.09
CA HIS A 487 15.51 -33.46 8.38
C HIS A 487 15.09 -34.92 8.13
N GLN A 488 13.87 -35.31 8.56
CA GLN A 488 13.38 -36.68 8.31
C GLN A 488 13.14 -36.95 6.81
N LEU A 489 12.62 -35.96 6.08
CA LEU A 489 12.45 -36.05 4.64
C LEU A 489 13.82 -36.17 3.93
N ALA A 490 14.79 -35.36 4.34
CA ALA A 490 16.15 -35.41 3.80
C ALA A 490 16.83 -36.78 3.99
N GLN A 491 16.63 -37.44 5.18
CA GLN A 491 17.15 -38.79 5.41
C GLN A 491 16.56 -39.84 4.44
N ARG A 492 15.24 -39.75 4.15
CA ARG A 492 14.58 -40.65 3.18
C ARG A 492 15.09 -40.39 1.77
N LEU A 493 15.19 -39.12 1.37
CA LEU A 493 15.72 -38.72 0.04
C LEU A 493 17.18 -39.18 -0.12
N THR A 494 18.00 -39.08 0.92
CA THR A 494 19.37 -39.61 0.91
C THR A 494 19.39 -41.13 0.69
N ALA A 495 18.46 -41.89 1.28
CA ALA A 495 18.34 -43.31 1.04
C ALA A 495 17.93 -43.67 -0.40
N GLU A 496 17.22 -42.76 -1.08
CA GLU A 496 16.89 -42.86 -2.51
C GLU A 496 18.03 -42.37 -3.44
N GLY A 497 19.17 -41.94 -2.86
CA GLY A 497 20.38 -41.59 -3.62
C GLY A 497 20.56 -40.10 -3.91
N LEU A 498 19.75 -39.21 -3.32
CA LEU A 498 19.93 -37.78 -3.46
C LEU A 498 21.02 -37.26 -2.52
N GLU A 499 21.82 -36.31 -3.01
CA GLU A 499 22.79 -35.58 -2.18
C GLU A 499 22.10 -34.43 -1.45
N MET A 500 22.04 -34.53 -0.11
CA MET A 500 21.27 -33.60 0.73
C MET A 500 22.19 -32.80 1.66
N PHE A 501 22.10 -31.46 1.63
CA PHE A 501 22.91 -30.55 2.44
C PHE A 501 22.08 -29.71 3.41
N VAL A 502 22.55 -29.59 4.65
CA VAL A 502 21.94 -28.68 5.63
C VAL A 502 22.34 -27.25 5.30
N PHE A 503 21.36 -26.43 4.96
CA PHE A 503 21.58 -25.00 4.73
C PHE A 503 21.53 -24.22 6.06
N GLY A 504 22.53 -23.38 6.30
CA GLY A 504 22.62 -22.58 7.52
C GLY A 504 21.66 -21.38 7.50
N GLN A 505 20.71 -21.38 8.44
CA GLN A 505 19.71 -20.31 8.56
C GLN A 505 20.29 -19.07 9.26
N SER A 506 21.21 -18.37 8.60
CA SER A 506 21.82 -17.14 9.12
C SER A 506 22.17 -16.14 8.01
N HIS A 507 22.33 -14.87 8.37
CA HIS A 507 22.69 -13.79 7.45
C HIS A 507 23.86 -14.16 6.53
N LYS A 508 24.89 -14.82 7.08
CA LYS A 508 26.09 -15.21 6.32
C LYS A 508 25.75 -16.03 5.06
N PHE A 509 24.83 -16.99 5.17
CA PHE A 509 24.51 -17.92 4.08
C PHE A 509 23.57 -17.30 3.03
N TYR A 510 22.70 -16.37 3.46
CA TYR A 510 21.75 -15.70 2.55
C TYR A 510 22.29 -14.45 1.86
N THR A 511 23.40 -13.86 2.35
CA THR A 511 23.90 -12.58 1.82
C THR A 511 24.23 -12.65 0.34
N GLU A 512 24.98 -13.67 -0.08
CA GLU A 512 25.41 -13.82 -1.46
C GLU A 512 24.25 -14.09 -2.42
N PRO A 513 23.39 -15.12 -2.20
CA PRO A 513 22.28 -15.39 -3.11
C PRO A 513 21.26 -14.24 -3.17
N ILE A 514 21.00 -13.52 -2.09
CA ILE A 514 20.16 -12.31 -2.13
C ILE A 514 20.81 -11.23 -2.98
N THR A 515 22.09 -10.96 -2.78
CA THR A 515 22.81 -9.89 -3.49
C THR A 515 22.85 -10.18 -4.99
N GLU A 516 23.18 -11.41 -5.38
CA GLU A 516 23.23 -11.79 -6.79
C GLU A 516 21.84 -11.83 -7.43
N LEU A 517 20.80 -12.36 -6.75
CA LEU A 517 19.44 -12.34 -7.28
C LEU A 517 18.97 -10.90 -7.53
N LEU A 518 19.16 -10.00 -6.57
CA LEU A 518 18.75 -8.59 -6.71
C LEU A 518 19.52 -7.84 -7.81
N LYS A 519 20.71 -8.29 -8.14
CA LYS A 519 21.53 -7.73 -9.23
C LYS A 519 21.06 -8.17 -10.61
N ILE A 520 20.57 -9.42 -10.75
CA ILE A 520 20.24 -10.02 -12.05
C ILE A 520 18.75 -10.04 -12.37
N ILE A 521 17.86 -9.97 -11.35
CA ILE A 521 16.42 -9.97 -11.57
C ILE A 521 15.97 -8.73 -12.37
N GLY A 522 15.18 -8.94 -13.43
CA GLY A 522 14.75 -7.87 -14.33
C GLY A 522 15.86 -7.32 -15.24
N GLN A 523 17.07 -7.92 -15.25
CA GLN A 523 18.16 -7.55 -16.14
C GLN A 523 18.25 -8.50 -17.35
N PHE A 524 18.73 -7.99 -18.47
CA PHE A 524 18.80 -8.69 -19.76
C PHE A 524 20.19 -8.62 -20.38
N ARG A 525 20.46 -9.59 -21.25
CA ARG A 525 21.58 -9.57 -22.20
C ARG A 525 21.06 -9.91 -23.59
N THR A 526 21.73 -9.41 -24.62
CA THR A 526 21.39 -9.73 -26.01
C THR A 526 22.21 -10.92 -26.49
N VAL A 527 21.55 -11.98 -26.93
CA VAL A 527 22.13 -13.19 -27.47
C VAL A 527 21.51 -13.48 -28.84
N ASN A 528 22.30 -13.49 -29.90
CA ASN A 528 21.82 -13.64 -31.28
C ASN A 528 20.71 -12.64 -31.67
N GLY A 529 20.81 -11.38 -31.20
CA GLY A 529 19.84 -10.31 -31.45
C GLY A 529 18.55 -10.42 -30.63
N VAL A 530 18.47 -11.32 -29.65
CA VAL A 530 17.31 -11.50 -28.76
C VAL A 530 17.69 -11.13 -27.35
N GLU A 531 16.84 -10.34 -26.68
CA GLU A 531 17.00 -10.04 -25.25
C GLU A 531 16.62 -11.27 -24.41
N VAL A 532 17.56 -11.77 -23.61
CA VAL A 532 17.37 -12.88 -22.68
C VAL A 532 17.50 -12.40 -21.24
N PRO A 533 16.55 -12.72 -20.34
CA PRO A 533 16.65 -12.33 -18.94
C PRO A 533 17.77 -13.11 -18.25
N LEU A 534 18.52 -12.44 -17.36
CA LEU A 534 19.59 -13.06 -16.58
C LEU A 534 19.07 -14.03 -15.51
N PHE A 535 17.85 -13.80 -15.02
CA PHE A 535 17.08 -14.73 -14.17
C PHE A 535 15.70 -14.92 -14.78
N LYS A 536 15.26 -16.17 -15.01
CA LYS A 536 14.03 -16.47 -15.71
C LYS A 536 13.16 -17.46 -14.91
N HIS A 537 11.86 -17.19 -14.86
CA HIS A 537 10.86 -18.06 -14.24
C HIS A 537 9.61 -18.17 -15.12
N ASN A 538 8.74 -19.15 -14.84
CA ASN A 538 7.55 -19.46 -15.65
C ASN A 538 6.33 -18.54 -15.41
N GLY A 539 6.47 -17.45 -14.66
CA GLY A 539 5.38 -16.50 -14.42
C GLY A 539 4.30 -16.97 -13.43
N ASN A 540 4.58 -17.98 -12.59
CA ASN A 540 3.61 -18.45 -11.59
C ASN A 540 3.20 -17.30 -10.63
N PRO A 541 1.88 -16.95 -10.55
CA PRO A 541 1.41 -15.81 -9.77
C PRO A 541 1.57 -15.98 -8.25
N CYS A 542 1.53 -17.22 -7.74
CA CYS A 542 1.81 -17.50 -6.34
C CYS A 542 3.27 -17.19 -5.99
N VAL A 543 4.20 -17.52 -6.88
CA VAL A 543 5.64 -17.20 -6.71
C VAL A 543 5.88 -15.71 -6.84
N ALA A 544 5.23 -15.05 -7.80
CA ALA A 544 5.30 -13.59 -7.97
C ALA A 544 4.85 -12.83 -6.73
N TRP A 545 3.74 -13.26 -6.11
CA TRP A 545 3.27 -12.68 -4.85
C TRP A 545 4.27 -12.88 -3.71
N GLN A 546 4.84 -14.07 -3.58
CA GLN A 546 5.85 -14.34 -2.54
C GLN A 546 7.14 -13.54 -2.79
N ALA A 547 7.56 -13.36 -4.05
CA ALA A 547 8.71 -12.51 -4.41
C ALA A 547 8.48 -11.05 -4.01
N GLY A 548 7.29 -10.52 -4.28
CA GLY A 548 6.87 -9.19 -3.82
C GLY A 548 6.76 -9.04 -2.30
N ASN A 549 6.72 -10.15 -1.55
CA ASN A 549 6.71 -10.15 -0.08
C ASN A 549 8.11 -10.22 0.54
N LEU A 550 9.16 -10.44 -0.25
CA LEU A 550 10.51 -10.60 0.28
C LEU A 550 10.99 -9.32 0.97
N ILE A 551 11.15 -9.40 2.28
CA ILE A 551 11.80 -8.40 3.13
C ILE A 551 13.17 -8.94 3.51
N VAL A 552 14.18 -8.09 3.49
CA VAL A 552 15.55 -8.45 3.83
C VAL A 552 15.97 -7.71 5.10
N ASP A 553 16.23 -8.48 6.16
CA ASP A 553 16.89 -7.98 7.36
C ASP A 553 18.40 -7.88 7.14
N ARG A 554 19.00 -6.79 7.61
CA ARG A 554 20.45 -6.55 7.51
C ARG A 554 21.04 -6.34 8.89
N ASN A 555 22.00 -7.17 9.23
CA ASN A 555 22.73 -7.03 10.49
C ASN A 555 23.76 -5.87 10.43
N ASN A 556 24.40 -5.58 11.57
CA ASN A 556 25.39 -4.50 11.69
C ASN A 556 26.66 -4.69 10.83
N ARG A 557 26.87 -5.87 10.26
CA ARG A 557 27.98 -6.17 9.34
C ARG A 557 27.58 -6.00 7.88
N GLY A 558 26.33 -5.62 7.60
CA GLY A 558 25.78 -5.51 6.25
C GLY A 558 25.36 -6.84 5.62
N GLU A 559 25.43 -7.94 6.37
CA GLU A 559 24.96 -9.25 5.92
C GLU A 559 23.43 -9.30 5.91
N SER A 560 22.87 -9.97 4.91
CA SER A 560 21.43 -9.99 4.58
C SER A 560 20.80 -11.35 4.86
N MET A 561 19.52 -11.36 5.31
CA MET A 561 18.72 -12.57 5.50
C MET A 561 17.26 -12.29 5.18
N PRO A 562 16.49 -13.25 4.62
CA PRO A 562 15.04 -13.09 4.48
C PRO A 562 14.37 -12.90 5.85
N ASP A 563 13.51 -11.89 5.98
CA ASP A 563 12.77 -11.64 7.23
C ASP A 563 11.41 -12.36 7.19
N LYS A 564 11.26 -13.42 7.98
CA LYS A 564 10.02 -14.18 8.18
C LYS A 564 9.21 -13.70 9.41
N SER A 565 9.56 -12.59 10.04
CA SER A 565 8.90 -12.10 11.26
C SER A 565 7.44 -11.68 11.04
N ASN A 566 7.07 -11.29 9.83
CA ASN A 566 5.69 -10.98 9.45
C ASN A 566 4.99 -12.24 8.91
N GLY A 567 4.30 -12.98 9.77
CA GLY A 567 3.62 -14.23 9.44
C GLY A 567 2.55 -14.13 8.34
N ASN A 568 2.09 -12.91 7.99
CA ASN A 568 1.09 -12.68 6.94
C ASN A 568 1.71 -12.62 5.53
N ASN A 569 3.02 -12.39 5.43
CA ASN A 569 3.76 -12.29 4.18
C ASN A 569 4.57 -13.55 3.95
N LYS A 570 3.97 -14.54 3.28
CA LYS A 570 4.65 -15.80 2.96
C LYS A 570 5.73 -15.57 1.92
N ILE A 571 6.90 -16.17 2.13
CA ILE A 571 8.07 -16.10 1.26
C ILE A 571 8.76 -17.46 1.07
N ASP A 572 8.09 -18.56 1.44
CA ASP A 572 8.70 -19.90 1.55
C ASP A 572 9.31 -20.38 0.23
N VAL A 573 8.63 -20.14 -0.91
CA VAL A 573 9.18 -20.50 -2.22
C VAL A 573 10.40 -19.65 -2.60
N ILE A 574 10.45 -18.39 -2.18
CA ILE A 574 11.60 -17.53 -2.44
C ILE A 574 12.78 -17.94 -1.55
N VAL A 575 12.52 -18.35 -0.31
CA VAL A 575 13.56 -18.90 0.57
C VAL A 575 14.11 -20.18 -0.02
N ALA A 576 13.26 -21.11 -0.52
CA ALA A 576 13.72 -22.30 -1.23
C ALA A 576 14.55 -21.93 -2.47
N LEU A 577 14.11 -20.97 -3.30
CA LEU A 577 14.89 -20.51 -4.45
C LEU A 577 16.25 -19.91 -4.05
N LEU A 578 16.31 -19.10 -2.98
CA LEU A 578 17.58 -18.52 -2.50
C LEU A 578 18.54 -19.61 -2.00
N MET A 579 18.06 -20.64 -1.33
CA MET A 579 18.88 -21.78 -0.92
C MET A 579 19.40 -22.56 -2.13
N ALA A 580 18.53 -22.87 -3.10
CA ALA A 580 18.92 -23.53 -4.35
C ALA A 580 19.91 -22.69 -5.17
N PHE A 581 19.69 -21.38 -5.22
CA PHE A 581 20.58 -20.46 -5.91
C PHE A 581 21.96 -20.36 -5.24
N SER A 582 22.00 -20.41 -3.91
CA SER A 582 23.27 -20.47 -3.17
C SER A 582 24.10 -21.70 -3.54
N GLU A 583 23.48 -22.89 -3.62
CA GLU A 583 24.17 -24.12 -4.05
C GLU A 583 24.64 -23.99 -5.51
N CYS A 584 23.82 -23.40 -6.37
CA CYS A 584 24.18 -23.15 -7.76
C CYS A 584 25.41 -22.23 -7.88
N LEU A 585 25.46 -21.13 -7.11
CA LEU A 585 26.61 -20.20 -7.10
C LEU A 585 27.85 -20.87 -6.56
N TYR A 586 27.75 -21.65 -5.48
CA TYR A 586 28.87 -22.37 -4.87
C TYR A 586 29.57 -23.29 -5.86
N HIS A 587 28.83 -24.06 -6.67
CA HIS A 587 29.41 -25.00 -7.63
C HIS A 587 29.94 -24.34 -8.92
N GLN A 588 29.63 -23.07 -9.15
CA GLN A 588 30.26 -22.30 -10.24
C GLN A 588 31.65 -21.80 -9.88
N ASP A 589 31.90 -21.56 -8.60
CA ASP A 589 33.20 -21.09 -8.08
C ASP A 589 34.20 -22.21 -7.81
N GLU A 590 33.85 -23.48 -8.04
CA GLU A 590 34.80 -24.63 -7.89
C GLU A 590 36.05 -24.52 -8.79
N SER A 591 36.10 -23.56 -9.73
CA SER A 591 37.30 -23.22 -10.50
C SER A 591 38.25 -22.27 -9.76
N VAL A 592 37.87 -21.71 -8.60
CA VAL A 592 38.67 -20.76 -7.81
C VAL A 592 38.70 -21.22 -6.35
N ASP A 593 39.78 -21.95 -6.04
CA ASP A 593 40.33 -22.32 -4.72
C ASP A 593 39.44 -22.28 -3.46
N GLY A 594 39.14 -23.48 -2.93
CA GLY A 594 39.19 -23.93 -1.51
C GLY A 594 38.79 -23.05 -0.34
N TYR A 595 38.27 -21.84 -0.53
CA TYR A 595 37.94 -20.93 0.56
C TYR A 595 36.69 -21.38 1.33
N TYR A 596 35.68 -21.92 0.65
CA TYR A 596 34.46 -22.38 1.27
C TYR A 596 34.56 -23.76 1.92
N LEU A 597 35.37 -24.66 1.38
CA LEU A 597 35.60 -25.98 2.01
C LEU A 597 36.16 -25.85 3.43
N LYS A 598 37.04 -24.87 3.69
CA LYS A 598 37.57 -24.61 5.03
C LYS A 598 36.50 -24.12 6.04
N ASN A 599 35.46 -23.45 5.58
CA ASN A 599 34.44 -22.86 6.45
C ASN A 599 33.25 -23.81 6.70
N SER A 600 32.89 -24.70 5.78
CA SER A 600 31.86 -25.72 5.99
C SER A 600 32.34 -26.83 6.91
N LEU A 601 33.60 -27.28 6.79
CA LEU A 601 34.22 -28.24 7.69
C LEU A 601 34.43 -27.71 9.11
N ALA A 602 34.63 -26.40 9.28
CA ALA A 602 34.76 -25.74 10.59
C ALA A 602 33.44 -25.67 11.38
N LEU A 603 32.28 -25.91 10.74
CA LEU A 603 30.96 -25.87 11.36
C LEU A 603 30.36 -27.28 11.64
N GLY A 604 31.11 -28.38 11.49
CA GLY A 604 30.70 -29.72 11.91
C GLY A 604 29.65 -30.39 11.01
N GLY A 605 29.50 -29.96 9.75
CA GLY A 605 28.66 -30.60 8.77
C GLY A 605 29.47 -31.59 7.93
N GLY A 606 29.81 -32.76 8.48
CA GLY A 606 30.28 -33.90 7.70
C GLY A 606 29.09 -34.63 7.05
N PRO A 607 29.31 -35.40 5.95
CA PRO A 607 28.26 -36.21 5.37
C PRO A 607 27.65 -37.12 6.39
N VAL A 608 26.33 -37.20 6.42
CA VAL A 608 25.60 -38.14 7.27
C VAL A 608 25.79 -39.54 6.67
N THR A 609 26.70 -40.34 7.27
CA THR A 609 26.79 -41.79 7.02
C THR A 609 25.72 -42.50 7.82
#